data_d73271d60e932ba01dcf460387a7c0ed
#
_entry.id   d73271d60e932ba01dcf460387a7c0ed
#
_cell.length_a   1.000
_cell.length_b   1.000
_cell.length_c   1.000
_cell.angle_alpha   90.00
_cell.angle_beta   90.00
_cell.angle_gamma   90.00
#
_symmetry.space_group_name_H-M   'P 1'
#
loop_
_entity.id
_entity.type
_entity.pdbx_description
1 polymer ?
#
loop_
_entity_poly.entity_id
_entity_poly.type
_entity_poly.pdbx_seq_one_letter_code
_entity_poly.pdbx_strand_id
1 'polypeptide(L)'
;MADTIVVMNQGKIEQIGTPQAVYDAPATPFVYQFLGNVNAFEGHVHQGVAKIGQFELALDKHHHAENSAATAFSRPHDIAIKRDYEAGSLKAKITYIHSVGPAVRLELERDDNKTFVEAELTRERFDEINLIEGETVYLKPRNLRVFLA
;
A
#
# COMPACT_ATOMS: atom_id res chain seq x y z
N MET A 1 9.36 -27.59 -0.17
CA MET A 1 9.26 -26.18 -0.52
C MET A 1 9.12 -26.04 -2.03
N ALA A 2 8.19 -25.27 -2.51
CA ALA A 2 7.99 -25.12 -3.96
C ALA A 2 9.07 -24.21 -4.54
N ASP A 3 9.69 -24.66 -5.63
CA ASP A 3 10.67 -23.86 -6.37
C ASP A 3 9.98 -22.85 -7.28
N THR A 4 8.76 -23.15 -7.70
CA THR A 4 7.99 -22.33 -8.64
C THR A 4 6.54 -22.35 -8.20
N ILE A 5 5.91 -21.18 -8.22
CA ILE A 5 4.47 -21.09 -8.01
C ILE A 5 3.79 -20.54 -9.24
N VAL A 6 2.55 -20.96 -9.44
CA VAL A 6 1.70 -20.51 -10.53
C VAL A 6 0.46 -19.90 -9.91
N VAL A 7 0.19 -18.63 -10.23
CA VAL A 7 -1.02 -17.97 -9.78
C VAL A 7 -2.03 -17.98 -10.91
N MET A 8 -3.20 -18.54 -10.64
CA MET A 8 -4.26 -18.69 -11.63
C MET A 8 -5.51 -17.92 -11.23
N ASN A 9 -6.21 -17.42 -12.22
CA ASN A 9 -7.47 -16.71 -12.04
C ASN A 9 -8.39 -17.05 -13.21
N GLN A 10 -9.56 -17.61 -12.89
CA GLN A 10 -10.56 -17.98 -13.91
C GLN A 10 -10.00 -18.84 -15.05
N GLY A 11 -9.18 -19.82 -14.69
CA GLY A 11 -8.59 -20.74 -15.66
C GLY A 11 -7.41 -20.19 -16.44
N LYS A 12 -6.99 -18.97 -16.18
CA LYS A 12 -5.83 -18.37 -16.84
C LYS A 12 -4.68 -18.21 -15.88
N ILE A 13 -3.47 -18.32 -16.40
CA ILE A 13 -2.26 -18.10 -15.61
C ILE A 13 -2.00 -16.60 -15.54
N GLU A 14 -2.01 -16.05 -14.30
CA GLU A 14 -1.70 -14.65 -14.06
C GLU A 14 -0.20 -14.42 -13.94
N GLN A 15 0.51 -15.33 -13.28
CA GLN A 15 1.95 -15.22 -13.11
C GLN A 15 2.56 -16.56 -12.75
N ILE A 16 3.79 -16.78 -13.21
CA ILE A 16 4.62 -17.94 -12.85
C ILE A 16 5.96 -17.40 -12.39
N GLY A 17 6.48 -17.93 -11.29
CA GLY A 17 7.81 -17.55 -10.81
C GLY A 17 8.13 -18.18 -9.48
N THR A 18 9.28 -17.83 -8.97
CA THR A 18 9.64 -18.25 -7.60
C THR A 18 8.73 -17.53 -6.61
N PRO A 19 8.52 -18.10 -5.40
CA PRO A 19 7.71 -17.42 -4.39
C PRO A 19 8.20 -16.00 -4.12
N GLN A 20 9.51 -15.79 -4.06
CA GLN A 20 10.08 -14.48 -3.82
C GLN A 20 9.79 -13.50 -4.97
N ALA A 21 9.98 -13.96 -6.21
CA ALA A 21 9.75 -13.11 -7.38
C ALA A 21 8.28 -12.72 -7.52
N VAL A 22 7.36 -13.64 -7.28
CA VAL A 22 5.92 -13.36 -7.36
C VAL A 22 5.50 -12.38 -6.27
N TYR A 23 6.05 -12.53 -5.08
CA TYR A 23 5.76 -11.61 -3.97
C TYR A 23 6.33 -10.21 -4.22
N ASP A 24 7.59 -10.13 -4.66
CA ASP A 24 8.29 -8.84 -4.82
C ASP A 24 7.89 -8.07 -6.08
N ALA A 25 7.54 -8.80 -7.15
CA ALA A 25 7.21 -8.21 -8.44
C ALA A 25 5.93 -8.81 -9.02
N PRO A 26 4.79 -8.59 -8.36
CA PRO A 26 3.52 -9.11 -8.87
C PRO A 26 3.17 -8.48 -10.22
N ALA A 27 2.73 -9.31 -11.16
CA ALA A 27 2.44 -8.87 -12.51
C ALA A 27 1.12 -8.11 -12.64
N THR A 28 0.14 -8.41 -11.78
CA THR A 28 -1.20 -7.84 -11.85
C THR A 28 -1.71 -7.49 -10.45
N PRO A 29 -2.75 -6.63 -10.34
CA PRO A 29 -3.39 -6.37 -9.06
C PRO A 29 -3.92 -7.64 -8.40
N PHE A 30 -4.42 -8.59 -9.20
CA PHE A 30 -4.90 -9.86 -8.68
C PHE A 30 -3.80 -10.60 -7.93
N VAL A 31 -2.62 -10.71 -8.53
CA VAL A 31 -1.48 -11.39 -7.90
C VAL A 31 -1.05 -10.68 -6.63
N TYR A 32 -1.01 -9.36 -6.66
CA TYR A 32 -0.61 -8.55 -5.51
C TYR A 32 -1.55 -8.80 -4.32
N GLN A 33 -2.85 -8.78 -4.56
CA GLN A 33 -3.85 -8.98 -3.52
C GLN A 33 -3.93 -10.43 -3.06
N PHE A 34 -3.68 -11.37 -3.97
CA PHE A 34 -3.72 -12.79 -3.67
C PHE A 34 -2.71 -13.19 -2.59
N LEU A 35 -1.55 -12.54 -2.57
CA LEU A 35 -0.46 -12.88 -1.67
C LEU A 35 -0.53 -12.22 -0.29
N GLY A 36 -1.62 -11.57 0.03
CA GLY A 36 -1.82 -11.00 1.36
C GLY A 36 -2.55 -9.67 1.33
N ASN A 37 -2.70 -9.07 2.51
CA ASN A 37 -3.37 -7.79 2.65
C ASN A 37 -2.60 -6.68 1.97
N VAL A 38 -3.32 -5.80 1.30
CA VAL A 38 -2.74 -4.63 0.65
C VAL A 38 -3.64 -3.43 0.86
N ASN A 39 -3.02 -2.26 0.84
CA ASN A 39 -3.75 -0.99 0.81
C ASN A 39 -3.78 -0.49 -0.63
N ALA A 40 -4.94 -0.06 -1.08
CA ALA A 40 -5.12 0.48 -2.42
C ALA A 40 -5.36 1.99 -2.33
N PHE A 41 -4.58 2.74 -3.10
CA PHE A 41 -4.71 4.19 -3.18
C PHE A 41 -5.06 4.56 -4.62
N GLU A 42 -6.23 5.13 -4.82
CA GLU A 42 -6.72 5.45 -6.16
C GLU A 42 -6.37 6.89 -6.55
N GLY A 43 -6.05 7.07 -7.81
CA GLY A 43 -5.68 8.37 -8.34
C GLY A 43 -5.76 8.41 -9.85
N HIS A 44 -5.10 9.39 -10.44
CA HIS A 44 -5.14 9.66 -11.89
C HIS A 44 -3.74 9.93 -12.40
N VAL A 45 -3.55 9.69 -13.71
CA VAL A 45 -2.33 10.05 -14.41
C VAL A 45 -2.48 11.50 -14.91
N HIS A 46 -1.47 12.33 -14.66
CA HIS A 46 -1.43 13.70 -15.16
C HIS A 46 0.01 14.04 -15.56
N GLN A 47 0.22 14.35 -16.83
CA GLN A 47 1.54 14.70 -17.38
C GLN A 47 2.64 13.69 -17.05
N GLY A 48 2.32 12.39 -17.18
CA GLY A 48 3.27 11.33 -16.92
C GLY A 48 3.53 11.04 -15.44
N VAL A 49 2.70 11.59 -14.56
CA VAL A 49 2.81 11.40 -13.11
C VAL A 49 1.49 10.85 -12.60
N ALA A 50 1.56 9.79 -11.79
CA ALA A 50 0.38 9.29 -11.10
C ALA A 50 0.15 10.14 -9.85
N LYS A 51 -0.98 10.84 -9.82
CA LYS A 51 -1.38 11.66 -8.67
C LYS A 51 -2.35 10.87 -7.82
N ILE A 52 -1.91 10.53 -6.62
CA ILE A 52 -2.66 9.67 -5.71
C ILE A 52 -2.78 10.41 -4.38
N GLY A 53 -3.96 11.02 -4.15
CA GLY A 53 -4.14 11.86 -2.99
C GLY A 53 -3.16 13.02 -2.97
N GLN A 54 -2.35 13.10 -1.93
CA GLN A 54 -1.35 14.16 -1.78
C GLN A 54 0.05 13.78 -2.24
N PHE A 55 0.24 12.57 -2.77
CA PHE A 55 1.55 12.19 -3.26
C PHE A 55 1.52 11.94 -4.76
N GLU A 56 2.68 12.10 -5.37
CA GLU A 56 2.87 11.95 -6.80
C GLU A 56 3.96 10.94 -7.05
N LEU A 57 3.73 10.06 -8.03
CA LEU A 57 4.69 9.06 -8.43
C LEU A 57 5.05 9.26 -9.90
N ALA A 58 6.32 9.43 -10.19
CA ALA A 58 6.78 9.50 -11.57
C ALA A 58 6.57 8.14 -12.25
N LEU A 59 5.93 8.15 -13.40
CA LEU A 59 5.70 6.95 -14.17
C LEU A 59 6.84 6.73 -15.16
N ASP A 60 7.04 5.45 -15.53
CA ASP A 60 8.00 5.09 -16.54
C ASP A 60 7.64 5.74 -17.88
N LYS A 61 8.58 5.63 -18.84
CA LYS A 61 8.52 6.27 -20.14
C LYS A 61 7.38 5.79 -21.04
N HIS A 62 6.46 5.02 -20.53
CA HIS A 62 5.33 4.56 -21.33
C HIS A 62 4.30 5.66 -21.48
N HIS A 63 3.70 5.69 -22.65
CA HIS A 63 2.65 6.65 -22.93
C HIS A 63 1.38 6.25 -22.20
N HIS A 64 1.01 7.06 -21.22
CA HIS A 64 -0.24 6.87 -20.50
C HIS A 64 -1.22 7.97 -20.89
N ALA A 65 -2.47 7.61 -21.09
CA ALA A 65 -3.48 8.58 -21.40
C ALA A 65 -3.68 9.54 -20.23
N GLU A 66 -3.84 10.82 -20.53
CA GLU A 66 -4.15 11.84 -19.53
C GLU A 66 -5.45 11.46 -18.80
N ASN A 67 -5.47 11.62 -17.48
CA ASN A 67 -6.60 11.27 -16.62
C ASN A 67 -6.93 9.77 -16.57
N SER A 68 -6.03 8.90 -17.01
CA SER A 68 -6.22 7.47 -16.81
C SER A 68 -6.27 7.15 -15.33
N ALA A 69 -7.14 6.22 -14.95
CA ALA A 69 -7.20 5.77 -13.58
C ALA A 69 -5.92 5.04 -13.19
N ALA A 70 -5.41 5.33 -12.01
CA ALA A 70 -4.23 4.67 -11.46
C ALA A 70 -4.54 4.16 -10.07
N THR A 71 -4.09 2.96 -9.74
CA THR A 71 -4.21 2.41 -8.40
C THR A 71 -2.83 2.02 -7.92
N ALA A 72 -2.43 2.55 -6.77
CA ALA A 72 -1.17 2.19 -6.14
C ALA A 72 -1.45 1.26 -4.97
N PHE A 73 -0.68 0.20 -4.88
CA PHE A 73 -0.79 -0.76 -3.78
C PHE A 73 0.44 -0.68 -2.89
N SER A 74 0.19 -0.81 -1.60
CA SER A 74 1.26 -0.89 -0.60
C SER A 74 0.84 -1.88 0.48
N ARG A 75 1.80 -2.64 0.96
CA ARG A 75 1.53 -3.60 2.03
C ARG A 75 1.47 -2.90 3.38
N PRO A 76 0.73 -3.44 4.36
CA PRO A 76 0.62 -2.79 5.67
C PRO A 76 1.95 -2.49 6.34
N HIS A 77 2.94 -3.36 6.19
CA HIS A 77 4.26 -3.14 6.81
C HIS A 77 5.11 -2.09 6.07
N ASP A 78 4.67 -1.64 4.90
CA ASP A 78 5.34 -0.59 4.14
C ASP A 78 4.74 0.80 4.39
N ILE A 79 3.80 0.92 5.33
CA ILE A 79 3.21 2.20 5.69
C ILE A 79 4.02 2.80 6.85
N ALA A 80 4.71 3.90 6.59
CA ALA A 80 5.42 4.64 7.63
C ALA A 80 4.45 5.59 8.33
N ILE A 81 4.55 5.67 9.65
CA ILE A 81 3.67 6.51 10.46
C ILE A 81 4.51 7.52 11.23
N LYS A 82 4.12 8.78 11.16
CA LYS A 82 4.75 9.88 11.88
C LYS A 82 3.70 10.82 12.47
N ARG A 83 4.04 11.49 13.53
CA ARG A 83 3.14 12.50 14.11
C ARG A 83 3.23 13.85 13.44
N ASP A 84 4.35 14.11 12.76
CA ASP A 84 4.59 15.38 12.07
C ASP A 84 4.33 15.26 10.57
N TYR A 85 3.84 16.35 9.99
CA TYR A 85 3.60 16.41 8.56
C TYR A 85 4.91 16.27 7.78
N GLU A 86 4.84 15.49 6.72
CA GLU A 86 5.93 15.33 5.76
C GLU A 86 5.33 15.42 4.36
N ALA A 87 6.04 16.04 3.42
CA ALA A 87 5.58 16.12 2.04
C ALA A 87 5.30 14.73 1.47
N GLY A 88 4.15 14.56 0.84
CA GLY A 88 3.73 13.27 0.30
C GLY A 88 3.09 12.33 1.32
N SER A 89 2.83 12.81 2.54
CA SER A 89 2.13 12.01 3.54
C SER A 89 0.64 12.29 3.53
N LEU A 90 -0.14 11.34 4.07
CA LEU A 90 -1.59 11.44 4.20
C LEU A 90 -1.96 11.53 5.67
N LYS A 91 -2.83 12.48 5.98
CA LYS A 91 -3.36 12.62 7.34
C LYS A 91 -4.40 11.54 7.60
N ALA A 92 -4.32 10.88 8.73
CA ALA A 92 -5.26 9.83 9.12
C ALA A 92 -5.41 9.76 10.62
N LYS A 93 -6.53 9.18 11.05
CA LYS A 93 -6.84 9.00 12.47
C LYS A 93 -6.79 7.51 12.79
N ILE A 94 -6.12 7.16 13.87
CA ILE A 94 -6.06 5.77 14.33
C ILE A 94 -7.41 5.40 14.91
N THR A 95 -8.12 4.47 14.26
CA THR A 95 -9.43 4.02 14.71
C THR A 95 -9.34 2.75 15.54
N TYR A 96 -8.31 1.94 15.33
CA TYR A 96 -8.18 0.69 16.05
C TYR A 96 -6.72 0.25 16.11
N ILE A 97 -6.31 -0.27 17.26
CA ILE A 97 -4.97 -0.84 17.46
C ILE A 97 -5.14 -2.30 17.88
N HIS A 98 -4.56 -3.20 17.09
CA HIS A 98 -4.64 -4.63 17.35
C HIS A 98 -3.24 -5.16 17.58
N SER A 99 -2.94 -5.49 18.82
CA SER A 99 -1.62 -5.97 19.23
C SER A 99 -1.62 -7.50 19.28
N VAL A 100 -0.90 -8.13 18.37
CA VAL A 100 -0.81 -9.58 18.30
C VAL A 100 0.65 -9.99 18.18
N GLY A 101 1.20 -10.54 19.28
CA GLY A 101 2.56 -11.05 19.27
C GLY A 101 3.60 -10.00 18.92
N PRO A 102 4.52 -10.30 17.98
CA PRO A 102 5.59 -9.38 17.62
C PRO A 102 5.16 -8.25 16.71
N ALA A 103 3.95 -8.29 16.19
CA ALA A 103 3.44 -7.28 15.27
C ALA A 103 2.26 -6.54 15.86
N VAL A 104 2.14 -5.25 15.53
CA VAL A 104 1.00 -4.42 15.92
C VAL A 104 0.34 -3.91 14.66
N ARG A 105 -0.95 -4.18 14.50
CA ARG A 105 -1.74 -3.71 13.37
C ARG A 105 -2.55 -2.51 13.76
N LEU A 106 -2.56 -1.53 12.89
CA LEU A 106 -3.31 -0.30 13.06
C LEU A 106 -4.33 -0.20 11.94
N GLU A 107 -5.54 0.23 12.28
CA GLU A 107 -6.55 0.60 11.31
C GLU A 107 -6.70 2.10 11.40
N LEU A 108 -6.54 2.79 10.26
CA LEU A 108 -6.56 4.23 10.21
C LEU A 108 -7.58 4.69 9.17
N GLU A 109 -8.30 5.76 9.51
CA GLU A 109 -9.24 6.39 8.59
C GLU A 109 -8.58 7.63 8.00
N ARG A 110 -8.49 7.69 6.68
CA ARG A 110 -7.94 8.84 5.98
C ARG A 110 -8.86 10.05 6.14
N ASP A 111 -8.23 11.18 6.38
CA ASP A 111 -8.96 12.43 6.56
C ASP A 111 -9.59 12.94 5.26
N ASP A 112 -8.94 12.67 4.12
CA ASP A 112 -9.36 13.21 2.82
C ASP A 112 -10.59 12.52 2.23
N ASN A 113 -10.65 11.20 2.27
CA ASN A 113 -11.74 10.45 1.62
C ASN A 113 -12.44 9.46 2.54
N LYS A 114 -12.09 9.46 3.82
CA LYS A 114 -12.68 8.57 4.83
C LYS A 114 -12.55 7.08 4.55
N THR A 115 -11.62 6.69 3.70
CA THR A 115 -11.30 5.28 3.49
C THR A 115 -10.28 4.81 4.53
N PHE A 116 -10.23 3.50 4.73
CA PHE A 116 -9.37 2.91 5.74
C PHE A 116 -8.05 2.45 5.17
N VAL A 117 -7.00 2.62 5.94
CA VAL A 117 -5.65 2.12 5.63
C VAL A 117 -5.23 1.22 6.77
N GLU A 118 -4.64 0.08 6.43
CA GLU A 118 -4.09 -0.83 7.41
C GLU A 118 -2.58 -0.69 7.44
N ALA A 119 -2.02 -0.52 8.63
CA ALA A 119 -0.58 -0.44 8.83
C ALA A 119 -0.13 -1.49 9.82
N GLU A 120 1.08 -2.00 9.63
CA GLU A 120 1.67 -2.99 10.53
C GLU A 120 3.04 -2.50 10.98
N LEU A 121 3.22 -2.46 12.29
CA LEU A 121 4.47 -2.04 12.92
C LEU A 121 5.05 -3.21 13.71
N THR A 122 6.38 -3.21 13.86
CA THR A 122 6.97 -4.09 14.84
C THR A 122 6.59 -3.61 16.24
N ARG A 123 6.57 -4.53 17.20
CA ARG A 123 6.30 -4.16 18.59
C ARG A 123 7.29 -3.12 19.08
N GLU A 124 8.54 -3.27 18.71
CA GLU A 124 9.59 -2.33 19.07
C GLU A 124 9.28 -0.92 18.57
N ARG A 125 8.93 -0.79 17.31
CA ARG A 125 8.59 0.52 16.72
C ARG A 125 7.35 1.11 17.36
N PHE A 126 6.34 0.28 17.63
CA PHE A 126 5.12 0.73 18.29
C PHE A 126 5.40 1.27 19.69
N ASP A 127 6.25 0.58 20.44
CA ASP A 127 6.62 1.00 21.79
C ASP A 127 7.41 2.33 21.78
N GLU A 128 8.24 2.54 20.76
CA GLU A 128 8.98 3.80 20.61
C GLU A 128 8.06 4.99 20.40
N ILE A 129 7.01 4.83 19.57
CA ILE A 129 6.13 5.95 19.21
C ILE A 129 4.98 6.14 20.18
N ASN A 130 4.57 5.11 20.90
CA ASN A 130 3.47 5.16 21.86
C ASN A 130 2.17 5.68 21.25
N LEU A 131 1.73 5.07 20.15
CA LEU A 131 0.50 5.47 19.48
C LEU A 131 -0.72 5.04 20.30
N ILE A 132 -1.77 5.86 20.25
CA ILE A 132 -3.03 5.56 20.93
C ILE A 132 -4.20 5.68 19.95
N GLU A 133 -5.28 4.94 20.25
CA GLU A 133 -6.50 5.03 19.46
C GLU A 133 -7.07 6.45 19.53
N GLY A 134 -7.54 6.94 18.39
CA GLY A 134 -8.07 8.30 18.27
C GLY A 134 -7.03 9.37 17.94
N GLU A 135 -5.76 9.00 17.93
CA GLU A 135 -4.68 9.93 17.60
C GLU A 135 -4.63 10.20 16.10
N THR A 136 -4.31 11.43 15.74
CA THR A 136 -4.10 11.81 14.34
C THR A 136 -2.62 11.71 14.00
N VAL A 137 -2.32 11.02 12.90
CA VAL A 137 -0.95 10.81 12.45
C VAL A 137 -0.87 11.04 10.94
N TYR A 138 0.35 10.97 10.41
CA TYR A 138 0.60 11.10 8.97
C TYR A 138 1.18 9.79 8.46
N LEU A 139 0.62 9.31 7.34
CA LEU A 139 1.03 8.07 6.71
C LEU A 139 1.83 8.37 5.47
N LYS A 140 2.91 7.63 5.28
CA LYS A 140 3.68 7.69 4.05
C LYS A 140 3.90 6.28 3.53
N PRO A 141 3.16 5.87 2.48
CA PRO A 141 3.37 4.56 1.88
C PRO A 141 4.75 4.45 1.24
N ARG A 142 5.36 3.29 1.39
CA ARG A 142 6.63 2.95 0.74
C ARG A 142 6.41 1.80 -0.22
N ASN A 143 7.35 1.59 -1.12
CA ASN A 143 7.32 0.45 -2.04
C ASN A 143 5.99 0.33 -2.79
N LEU A 144 5.49 1.47 -3.27
CA LEU A 144 4.23 1.51 -3.98
C LEU A 144 4.36 0.82 -5.34
N ARG A 145 3.35 0.02 -5.65
CA ARG A 145 3.24 -0.62 -6.95
C ARG A 145 2.01 -0.05 -7.66
N VAL A 146 2.22 0.61 -8.79
CA VAL A 146 1.15 1.29 -9.51
C VAL A 146 0.68 0.44 -10.68
N PHE A 147 -0.64 0.28 -10.77
CA PHE A 147 -1.29 -0.37 -11.92
C PHE A 147 -2.23 0.63 -12.58
N LEU A 148 -2.19 0.70 -13.89
CA LEU A 148 -3.02 1.60 -14.69
C LEU A 148 -4.19 0.85 -15.30
N ALA A 149 -5.32 1.51 -15.33
CA ALA A 149 -6.53 0.94 -15.94
C ALA A 149 -6.46 1.04 -17.46
#